data_6a27fad130b00076b486f48e964aefb1
#
_entry.id   6a27fad130b00076b486f48e964aefb1
#
_cell.length_a   1.000
_cell.length_b   1.000
_cell.length_c   1.000
_cell.angle_alpha   90.00
_cell.angle_beta   90.00
_cell.angle_gamma   90.00
#
_symmetry.space_group_name_H-M   'P 1'
#
loop_
_entity.id
_entity.type
_entity.pdbx_description
1 polymer ?
#
loop_
_entity_poly.entity_id
_entity_poly.type
_entity_poly.pdbx_seq_one_letter_code
_entity_poly.pdbx_strand_id
1 'polypeptide(L)'
;MKHTIRELNLELGYPSVDQALRWLSAELEAARKMNTPLIKLIHGYGSSGKGGRIRTASRRHLEEAAAQGHITAYLPGERFSIFDETARRAMQAYPQLRLDRDLDQENRGVTFIFFRKF
;
A
#
# COMPACT_ATOMS: atom_id res chain seq x y z
N MET A 1 -5.69 -18.35 14.61
CA MET A 1 -4.82 -18.06 13.47
C MET A 1 -4.67 -16.55 13.32
N LYS A 2 -3.44 -16.10 13.17
CA LYS A 2 -3.17 -14.67 13.03
C LYS A 2 -3.34 -14.24 11.57
N HIS A 3 -4.13 -13.22 11.37
CA HIS A 3 -4.29 -12.59 10.07
C HIS A 3 -3.45 -11.32 10.06
N THR A 4 -2.15 -11.48 9.84
CA THR A 4 -1.27 -10.33 9.76
C THR A 4 -1.30 -9.76 8.34
N ILE A 5 -1.16 -8.44 8.25
CA ILE A 5 -1.04 -7.76 6.98
C ILE A 5 0.45 -7.76 6.60
N ARG A 6 0.75 -8.25 5.39
CA ARG A 6 2.11 -8.19 4.89
C ARG A 6 2.52 -6.74 4.66
N GLU A 7 3.70 -6.37 5.16
CA GLU A 7 4.24 -5.03 4.99
C GLU A 7 5.42 -5.04 4.04
N LEU A 8 5.50 -4.02 3.20
CA LEU A 8 6.64 -3.76 2.34
C LEU A 8 7.12 -2.36 2.64
N ASN A 9 8.32 -2.25 3.21
CA ASN A 9 8.90 -0.95 3.55
C ASN A 9 9.95 -0.55 2.53
N LEU A 10 9.56 0.36 1.62
CA LEU A 10 10.45 0.83 0.56
C LEU A 10 11.53 1.78 1.04
N GLU A 11 11.46 2.23 2.29
CA GLU A 11 12.45 3.16 2.84
C GLU A 11 13.70 2.45 3.38
N LEU A 12 13.66 1.14 3.53
CA LEU A 12 14.79 0.39 4.06
C LEU A 12 16.01 0.52 3.14
N GLY A 13 17.15 0.88 3.73
CA GLY A 13 18.39 1.03 3.00
C GLY A 13 18.50 2.33 2.21
N TYR A 14 17.58 3.26 2.39
CA TYR A 14 17.58 4.57 1.73
C TYR A 14 17.76 4.47 0.21
N PRO A 15 16.87 3.75 -0.47
CA PRO A 15 17.01 3.53 -1.91
C PRO A 15 16.78 4.80 -2.72
N SER A 16 17.29 4.82 -3.95
CA SER A 16 16.86 5.81 -4.93
C SER A 16 15.40 5.53 -5.33
N VAL A 17 14.77 6.49 -5.99
CA VAL A 17 13.40 6.31 -6.50
C VAL A 17 13.35 5.10 -7.44
N ASP A 18 14.32 4.99 -8.37
CA ASP A 18 14.35 3.88 -9.32
C ASP A 18 14.49 2.52 -8.64
N GLN A 19 15.35 2.44 -7.61
CA GLN A 19 15.51 1.21 -6.84
C GLN A 19 14.23 0.83 -6.11
N ALA A 20 13.58 1.83 -5.51
CA ALA A 20 12.33 1.61 -4.78
C ALA A 20 11.22 1.12 -5.73
N LEU A 21 11.10 1.71 -6.92
CA LEU A 21 10.10 1.30 -7.89
C LEU A 21 10.37 -0.10 -8.45
N ARG A 22 11.63 -0.45 -8.69
CA ARG A 22 11.97 -1.82 -9.12
C ARG A 22 11.60 -2.83 -8.04
N TRP A 23 11.87 -2.49 -6.78
CA TRP A 23 11.49 -3.34 -5.65
C TRP A 23 9.98 -3.49 -5.57
N LEU A 24 9.25 -2.37 -5.68
CA LEU A 24 7.78 -2.39 -5.66
C LEU A 24 7.23 -3.26 -6.80
N SER A 25 7.72 -3.08 -8.03
CA SER A 25 7.28 -3.88 -9.18
C SER A 25 7.48 -5.37 -8.95
N ALA A 26 8.66 -5.75 -8.44
CA ALA A 26 8.97 -7.16 -8.17
C ALA A 26 8.04 -7.74 -7.10
N GLU A 27 7.74 -6.96 -6.06
CA GLU A 27 6.87 -7.40 -4.98
C GLU A 27 5.41 -7.53 -5.43
N LEU A 28 4.95 -6.63 -6.29
CA LEU A 28 3.59 -6.74 -6.86
C LEU A 28 3.46 -8.00 -7.71
N GLU A 29 4.47 -8.28 -8.53
CA GLU A 29 4.50 -9.49 -9.36
C GLU A 29 4.47 -10.75 -8.50
N ALA A 30 5.32 -10.79 -7.47
CA ALA A 30 5.37 -11.92 -6.54
C ALA A 30 4.04 -12.11 -5.81
N ALA A 31 3.43 -11.02 -5.36
CA ALA A 31 2.16 -11.06 -4.63
C ALA A 31 1.05 -11.62 -5.52
N ARG A 32 1.02 -11.24 -6.80
CA ARG A 32 0.03 -11.77 -7.74
C ARG A 32 0.19 -13.27 -7.91
N LYS A 33 1.42 -13.74 -8.09
CA LYS A 33 1.72 -15.17 -8.28
C LYS A 33 1.38 -15.99 -7.04
N MET A 34 1.57 -15.42 -5.87
CA MET A 34 1.35 -16.12 -4.60
C MET A 34 -0.06 -15.92 -4.04
N ASN A 35 -0.92 -15.24 -4.77
CA ASN A 35 -2.30 -14.95 -4.33
C ASN A 35 -2.36 -14.19 -3.00
N THR A 36 -1.41 -13.30 -2.76
CA THR A 36 -1.42 -12.44 -1.58
C THR A 36 -2.62 -11.49 -1.70
N PRO A 37 -3.52 -11.42 -0.70
CA PRO A 37 -4.73 -10.60 -0.84
C PRO A 37 -4.48 -9.11 -0.71
N LEU A 38 -3.56 -8.71 0.16
CA LEU A 38 -3.26 -7.30 0.35
C LEU A 38 -1.86 -7.10 0.91
N ILE A 39 -1.28 -5.93 0.63
CA ILE A 39 0.02 -5.50 1.16
C ILE A 39 -0.13 -4.09 1.69
N LYS A 40 0.47 -3.82 2.84
CA LYS A 40 0.65 -2.47 3.36
C LYS A 40 2.00 -1.95 2.90
N LEU A 41 1.97 -0.97 2.02
CA LEU A 41 3.18 -0.34 1.48
C LEU A 41 3.57 0.85 2.35
N ILE A 42 4.82 0.86 2.82
CA ILE A 42 5.38 1.97 3.58
C ILE A 42 6.39 2.66 2.66
N HIS A 43 6.09 3.88 2.27
CA HIS A 43 6.92 4.65 1.32
C HIS A 43 7.39 5.99 1.89
N GLY A 44 6.93 6.34 3.09
CA GLY A 44 7.22 7.64 3.66
C GLY A 44 6.45 8.76 2.98
N TYR A 45 6.62 9.98 3.48
CA TYR A 45 5.92 11.13 2.93
C TYR A 45 6.78 12.39 2.82
N GLY A 46 8.11 12.25 3.01
CA GLY A 46 9.01 13.30 2.60
C GLY A 46 9.47 14.27 3.66
N SER A 47 9.37 13.94 4.94
CA SER A 47 9.94 14.78 5.99
C SER A 47 11.44 15.01 5.81
N SER A 48 12.13 14.12 5.07
CA SER A 48 13.55 14.23 4.76
C SER A 48 13.81 14.61 3.29
N GLY A 49 12.79 14.99 2.54
CA GLY A 49 12.89 15.38 1.14
C GLY A 49 12.84 14.25 0.13
N LYS A 50 13.45 13.09 0.40
CA LYS A 50 13.46 11.96 -0.53
C LYS A 50 12.20 11.11 -0.45
N GLY A 51 11.61 10.98 0.74
CA GLY A 51 10.40 10.19 0.94
C GLY A 51 9.23 10.67 0.11
N GLY A 52 9.13 11.98 -0.13
CA GLY A 52 8.08 12.55 -0.97
C GLY A 52 8.14 12.08 -2.40
N ARG A 53 9.34 11.88 -2.95
CA ARG A 53 9.53 11.39 -4.32
C ARG A 53 9.15 9.93 -4.43
N ILE A 54 9.53 9.12 -3.47
CA ILE A 54 9.19 7.69 -3.45
C ILE A 54 7.67 7.54 -3.32
N ARG A 55 7.04 8.33 -2.44
CA ARG A 55 5.58 8.33 -2.28
C ARG A 55 4.87 8.66 -3.59
N THR A 56 5.26 9.77 -4.22
CA THR A 56 4.64 10.23 -5.47
C THR A 56 4.81 9.20 -6.59
N ALA A 57 6.03 8.69 -6.74
CA ALA A 57 6.33 7.69 -7.77
C ALA A 57 5.60 6.37 -7.51
N SER A 58 5.55 5.94 -6.24
CA SER A 58 4.85 4.71 -5.86
C SER A 58 3.36 4.81 -6.16
N ARG A 59 2.74 5.91 -5.81
CA ARG A 59 1.29 6.10 -6.05
C ARG A 59 0.97 6.16 -7.53
N ARG A 60 1.83 6.78 -8.32
CA ARG A 60 1.67 6.77 -9.78
C ARG A 60 1.79 5.35 -10.33
N HIS A 61 2.76 4.60 -9.84
CA HIS A 61 2.95 3.20 -10.24
C HIS A 61 1.72 2.36 -9.91
N LEU A 62 1.14 2.55 -8.73
CA LEU A 62 -0.06 1.82 -8.31
C LEU A 62 -1.28 2.22 -9.14
N GLU A 63 -1.40 3.48 -9.51
CA GLU A 63 -2.47 3.95 -10.38
C GLU A 63 -2.39 3.25 -11.74
N GLU A 64 -1.19 3.15 -12.31
CA GLU A 64 -0.96 2.45 -13.56
C GLU A 64 -1.23 0.95 -13.42
N ALA A 65 -0.79 0.34 -12.32
CA ALA A 65 -1.02 -1.07 -12.06
C ALA A 65 -2.51 -1.39 -11.95
N ALA A 66 -3.28 -0.52 -11.32
CA ALA A 66 -4.73 -0.67 -11.22
C ALA A 66 -5.38 -0.55 -12.60
N ALA A 67 -4.95 0.43 -13.39
CA ALA A 67 -5.47 0.62 -14.75
C ALA A 67 -5.20 -0.58 -15.65
N GLN A 68 -4.07 -1.27 -15.44
CA GLN A 68 -3.69 -2.45 -16.21
C GLN A 68 -4.27 -3.75 -15.63
N GLY A 69 -4.98 -3.67 -14.51
CA GLY A 69 -5.56 -4.86 -13.88
C GLY A 69 -4.56 -5.70 -13.09
N HIS A 70 -3.36 -5.18 -12.83
CA HIS A 70 -2.35 -5.90 -12.04
C HIS A 70 -2.65 -5.89 -10.56
N ILE A 71 -3.36 -4.88 -10.08
CA ILE A 71 -3.94 -4.83 -8.74
C ILE A 71 -5.40 -4.45 -8.87
N THR A 72 -6.20 -4.76 -7.84
CA THR A 72 -7.62 -4.43 -7.86
C THR A 72 -7.86 -2.98 -7.45
N ALA A 73 -7.16 -2.54 -6.40
CA ALA A 73 -7.34 -1.21 -5.85
C ALA A 73 -6.17 -0.86 -4.95
N TYR A 74 -6.05 0.42 -4.63
CA TYR A 74 -5.15 0.87 -3.59
C TYR A 74 -5.86 1.94 -2.75
N LEU A 75 -5.48 2.03 -1.48
CA LEU A 75 -6.08 2.96 -0.54
C LEU A 75 -4.97 3.75 0.14
N PRO A 76 -4.86 5.07 -0.17
CA PRO A 76 -3.90 5.92 0.54
C PRO A 76 -4.14 5.92 2.04
N GLY A 77 -3.06 5.91 2.83
CA GLY A 77 -3.18 5.88 4.28
C GLY A 77 -3.94 7.05 4.88
N GLU A 78 -3.87 8.22 4.25
CA GLU A 78 -4.63 9.38 4.70
C GLU A 78 -6.14 9.23 4.50
N ARG A 79 -6.56 8.25 3.67
CA ARG A 79 -7.98 7.92 3.48
C ARG A 79 -8.40 6.67 4.27
N PHE A 80 -7.49 6.09 5.01
CA PHE A 80 -7.78 4.90 5.80
C PHE A 80 -8.51 5.29 7.08
N SER A 81 -9.83 5.38 6.99
CA SER A 81 -10.69 5.91 8.03
C SER A 81 -12.03 5.20 8.02
N ILE A 82 -12.65 5.11 9.20
CA ILE A 82 -14.02 4.57 9.32
C ILE A 82 -15.04 5.44 8.59
N PHE A 83 -14.66 6.65 8.19
CA PHE A 83 -15.55 7.56 7.45
C PHE A 83 -15.40 7.44 5.93
N ASP A 84 -14.41 6.69 5.45
CA ASP A 84 -14.19 6.49 4.02
C ASP A 84 -14.90 5.22 3.58
N GLU A 85 -15.70 5.31 2.51
CA GLU A 85 -16.48 4.17 2.05
C GLU A 85 -15.60 3.00 1.59
N THR A 86 -14.56 3.30 0.81
CA THR A 86 -13.63 2.26 0.34
C THR A 86 -12.94 1.58 1.50
N ALA A 87 -12.50 2.38 2.49
CA ALA A 87 -11.86 1.83 3.69
C ALA A 87 -12.82 0.93 4.47
N ARG A 88 -14.08 1.34 4.62
CA ARG A 88 -15.08 0.51 5.31
C ARG A 88 -15.30 -0.82 4.60
N ARG A 89 -15.42 -0.79 3.26
CA ARG A 89 -15.58 -2.01 2.47
C ARG A 89 -14.36 -2.92 2.59
N ALA A 90 -13.16 -2.33 2.58
CA ALA A 90 -11.92 -3.09 2.76
C ALA A 90 -11.87 -3.74 4.14
N MET A 91 -12.28 -3.02 5.18
CA MET A 91 -12.31 -3.57 6.55
C MET A 91 -13.32 -4.68 6.72
N GLN A 92 -14.41 -4.66 5.96
CA GLN A 92 -15.37 -5.76 5.95
C GLN A 92 -14.77 -7.00 5.30
N ALA A 93 -14.05 -6.82 4.19
CA ALA A 93 -13.41 -7.94 3.50
C ALA A 93 -12.20 -8.48 4.26
N TYR A 94 -11.47 -7.60 4.93
CA TYR A 94 -10.22 -7.92 5.65
C TYR A 94 -10.29 -7.33 7.06
N PRO A 95 -10.97 -8.03 8.01
CA PRO A 95 -11.16 -7.51 9.37
C PRO A 95 -9.87 -7.16 10.10
N GLN A 96 -8.74 -7.78 9.73
CA GLN A 96 -7.45 -7.46 10.33
C GLN A 96 -7.05 -5.99 10.13
N LEU A 97 -7.62 -5.32 9.13
CA LEU A 97 -7.36 -3.90 8.91
C LEU A 97 -7.86 -3.04 10.08
N ARG A 98 -8.89 -3.50 10.79
CA ARG A 98 -9.43 -2.75 11.94
C ARG A 98 -8.45 -2.67 13.09
N LEU A 99 -7.48 -3.57 13.12
CA LEU A 99 -6.46 -3.61 14.17
C LEU A 99 -5.18 -2.89 13.75
N ASP A 100 -5.14 -2.36 12.54
CA ASP A 100 -3.96 -1.66 12.07
C ASP A 100 -3.81 -0.31 12.77
N ARG A 101 -2.58 -0.01 13.20
CA ARG A 101 -2.27 1.21 13.96
C ARG A 101 -2.52 2.50 13.19
N ASP A 102 -2.60 2.43 11.86
CA ASP A 102 -2.77 3.62 11.03
C ASP A 102 -4.23 3.96 10.73
N LEU A 103 -5.18 3.17 11.28
CA LEU A 103 -6.59 3.50 11.12
C LEU A 103 -6.90 4.84 11.78
N ASP A 104 -7.51 5.74 11.02
CA ASP A 104 -7.89 7.09 11.46
C ASP A 104 -6.70 7.97 11.88
N GLN A 105 -5.48 7.64 11.41
CA GLN A 105 -4.29 8.40 11.75
C GLN A 105 -3.84 9.36 10.63
N GLU A 106 -4.51 9.31 9.48
CA GLU A 106 -4.15 10.13 8.31
C GLU A 106 -2.67 9.98 7.94
N ASN A 107 -2.15 8.75 8.04
CA ASN A 107 -0.74 8.49 7.75
C ASN A 107 -0.47 8.54 6.26
N ARG A 108 0.12 9.62 5.79
CA ARG A 108 0.45 9.83 4.37
C ARG A 108 1.65 9.00 3.91
N GLY A 109 2.33 8.35 4.83
CA GLY A 109 3.51 7.54 4.54
C GLY A 109 3.20 6.10 4.16
N VAL A 110 1.94 5.71 4.12
CA VAL A 110 1.55 4.34 3.79
C VAL A 110 0.45 4.32 2.74
N THR A 111 0.34 3.18 2.05
CA THR A 111 -0.72 2.91 1.09
C THR A 111 -1.05 1.42 1.15
N PHE A 112 -2.32 1.06 1.21
CA PHE A 112 -2.74 -0.33 1.21
C PHE A 112 -3.04 -0.75 -0.23
N ILE A 113 -2.54 -1.92 -0.63
CA ILE A 113 -2.66 -2.45 -1.99
C ILE A 113 -3.49 -3.73 -1.95
N PHE A 114 -4.54 -3.79 -2.76
CA PHE A 114 -5.46 -4.92 -2.78
C PHE A 114 -5.35 -5.65 -4.12
N PHE A 115 -5.23 -6.97 -4.05
CA PHE A 115 -5.09 -7.82 -5.23
C PHE A 115 -6.37 -8.57 -5.57
N ARG A 116 -7.38 -8.51 -4.70
CA ARG A 116 -8.67 -9.15 -4.89
C ARG A 116 -9.78 -8.15 -4.67
N LYS A 117 -10.88 -8.35 -5.37
CA LYS A 117 -12.07 -7.49 -5.21
C LYS A 117 -12.66 -7.65 -3.81
N PHE A 118 -13.23 -6.58 -3.34
CA PHE A 118 -13.91 -6.57 -2.06
C PHE A 118 -15.17 -5.72 -2.07
#